data_9aa1e694b6939ea140c00cae3d3854ef
#
_entry.id   9aa1e694b6939ea140c00cae3d3854ef
#
_cell.length_a   1.000
_cell.length_b   1.000
_cell.length_c   1.000
_cell.angle_alpha   90.00
_cell.angle_beta   90.00
_cell.angle_gamma   90.00
#
_symmetry.space_group_name_H-M   'P 1'
#
loop_
_entity.id
_entity.type
_entity.pdbx_description
1 polymer ?
#
loop_
_entity_poly.entity_id
_entity_poly.type
_entity_poly.pdbx_seq_one_letter_code
_entity_poly.pdbx_strand_id
1 'polypeptide(L)'
;VAAPVGAQAADFAFQGAHIFPESFVQTGQNLEEWAKRVSEASNGRITFNIVHGGALLSLGDHLDGIAGGLVDVTSFYPIYFPGEFQVEGALTNIIDIWSEEAPDLEGVTHIHSTLHKEFPAFAAEYENRNMQMLLPLPADPYVIACKTEVKSLADLEGRKMRTFGRYFPILQQHLGVEPLTVPGPEAYQALATGLVDCVYSTPDWIYSNSLHEVAPHVFIPAPERARPQLFATAVVAMNVNSFNKLPDDLKQIVLDVSEDMKGYIGQSMEKVYDTALDNLSKANGATRNYMSAEDLATWAERTPNLLDQAAADLTAAGYPGDEIIARYRELAAAYIAGEWPAKQ
;
A
#
# COMPACT_ATOMS: atom_id res chain seq x y z
N VAL A 1 47.61 -16.31 6.24
CA VAL A 1 46.61 -16.28 7.33
C VAL A 1 45.95 -14.92 7.24
N ALA A 2 44.75 -14.85 6.65
CA ALA A 2 43.93 -13.64 6.65
C ALA A 2 43.40 -13.43 8.07
N ALA A 3 43.68 -12.28 8.66
CA ALA A 3 43.05 -11.87 9.92
C ALA A 3 41.54 -11.81 9.74
N PRO A 4 40.74 -12.24 10.73
CA PRO A 4 39.30 -12.05 10.66
C PRO A 4 39.04 -10.53 10.61
N VAL A 5 38.30 -10.07 9.60
CA VAL A 5 37.74 -8.71 9.57
C VAL A 5 36.79 -8.69 10.75
N GLY A 6 37.18 -8.02 11.83
CA GLY A 6 36.30 -7.83 12.98
C GLY A 6 35.04 -7.12 12.52
N ALA A 7 33.87 -7.64 12.87
CA ALA A 7 32.60 -6.96 12.65
C ALA A 7 32.72 -5.60 13.36
N GLN A 8 32.77 -4.53 12.57
CA GLN A 8 32.75 -3.16 13.09
C GLN A 8 31.36 -2.94 13.66
N ALA A 9 31.25 -2.46 14.89
CA ALA A 9 29.97 -2.09 15.46
C ALA A 9 29.32 -1.00 14.58
N ALA A 10 28.01 -1.08 14.36
CA ALA A 10 27.30 -0.06 13.61
C ALA A 10 27.40 1.30 14.33
N ASP A 11 27.61 2.37 13.56
CA ASP A 11 27.59 3.73 14.09
C ASP A 11 26.16 4.13 14.51
N PHE A 12 25.17 3.62 13.75
CA PHE A 12 23.74 3.88 13.94
C PHE A 12 22.97 2.56 13.87
N ALA A 13 22.37 2.15 14.98
CA ALA A 13 21.49 1.00 15.08
C ALA A 13 20.06 1.50 15.31
N PHE A 14 19.20 1.32 14.30
CA PHE A 14 17.81 1.80 14.32
C PHE A 14 16.83 0.68 14.62
N GLN A 15 15.76 1.03 15.35
CA GLN A 15 14.64 0.16 15.63
C GLN A 15 13.54 0.39 14.60
N GLY A 16 13.07 -0.69 13.96
CA GLY A 16 11.92 -0.66 13.07
C GLY A 16 10.71 -1.36 13.64
N ALA A 17 9.51 -1.02 13.16
CA ALA A 17 8.27 -1.71 13.46
C ALA A 17 7.40 -1.85 12.22
N HIS A 18 6.63 -2.95 12.18
CA HIS A 18 5.66 -3.24 11.13
C HIS A 18 4.46 -4.00 11.69
N ILE A 19 3.24 -3.61 11.30
CA ILE A 19 2.00 -4.15 11.90
C ILE A 19 1.54 -5.50 11.36
N PHE A 20 2.05 -5.91 10.19
CA PHE A 20 1.70 -7.18 9.55
C PHE A 20 2.84 -8.21 9.64
N PRO A 21 2.61 -9.47 9.25
CA PRO A 21 3.67 -10.47 9.17
C PRO A 21 4.81 -10.05 8.24
N GLU A 22 6.03 -10.47 8.55
CA GLU A 22 7.21 -10.28 7.67
C GLU A 22 6.99 -10.84 6.26
N SER A 23 6.24 -11.95 6.16
CA SER A 23 5.91 -12.61 4.89
C SER A 23 5.07 -11.77 3.95
N PHE A 24 4.43 -10.71 4.42
CA PHE A 24 3.68 -9.77 3.56
C PHE A 24 4.67 -8.93 2.75
N VAL A 25 4.71 -9.18 1.43
CA VAL A 25 5.77 -8.67 0.55
C VAL A 25 5.74 -7.16 0.46
N GLN A 26 4.55 -6.56 0.23
CA GLN A 26 4.43 -5.12 -0.01
C GLN A 26 5.10 -4.28 1.09
N THR A 27 4.85 -4.57 2.34
CA THR A 27 5.32 -3.73 3.46
C THR A 27 6.33 -4.43 4.36
N GLY A 28 6.25 -5.75 4.54
CA GLY A 28 7.18 -6.51 5.37
C GLY A 28 8.51 -6.76 4.66
N GLN A 29 8.50 -7.54 3.57
CA GLN A 29 9.74 -7.91 2.86
C GLN A 29 10.39 -6.70 2.17
N ASN A 30 9.61 -5.77 1.63
CA ASN A 30 10.17 -4.57 1.01
C ASN A 30 10.81 -3.62 2.03
N LEU A 31 10.31 -3.56 3.27
CA LEU A 31 10.98 -2.83 4.35
C LEU A 31 12.32 -3.50 4.74
N GLU A 32 12.33 -4.83 4.84
CA GLU A 32 13.57 -5.59 5.11
C GLU A 32 14.58 -5.44 3.98
N GLU A 33 14.17 -5.51 2.73
CA GLU A 33 15.06 -5.32 1.59
C GLU A 33 15.62 -3.89 1.53
N TRP A 34 14.79 -2.87 1.82
CA TRP A 34 15.26 -1.50 1.95
C TRP A 34 16.30 -1.36 3.06
N ALA A 35 16.02 -1.89 4.25
CA ALA A 35 16.92 -1.84 5.40
C ALA A 35 18.25 -2.53 5.11
N LYS A 36 18.20 -3.70 4.46
CA LYS A 36 19.36 -4.46 4.01
C LYS A 36 20.23 -3.64 3.04
N ARG A 37 19.62 -3.04 2.01
CA ARG A 37 20.35 -2.23 1.02
C ARG A 37 21.00 -1.00 1.64
N VAL A 38 20.32 -0.32 2.55
CA VAL A 38 20.91 0.80 3.31
C VAL A 38 22.10 0.32 4.14
N SER A 39 21.96 -0.82 4.80
CA SER A 39 23.07 -1.41 5.60
C SER A 39 24.26 -1.76 4.72
N GLU A 40 24.03 -2.38 3.58
CA GLU A 40 25.08 -2.74 2.60
C GLU A 40 25.76 -1.49 2.01
N ALA A 41 24.98 -0.51 1.55
CA ALA A 41 25.50 0.73 0.96
C ALA A 41 26.28 1.57 1.97
N SER A 42 25.90 1.54 3.26
CA SER A 42 26.63 2.21 4.34
C SER A 42 27.84 1.42 4.87
N ASN A 43 28.18 0.26 4.28
CA ASN A 43 29.20 -0.67 4.77
C ASN A 43 28.97 -1.08 6.24
N GLY A 44 27.70 -1.28 6.64
CA GLY A 44 27.32 -1.68 7.98
C GLY A 44 27.33 -0.55 9.02
N ARG A 45 27.55 0.70 8.62
CA ARG A 45 27.50 1.85 9.53
C ARG A 45 26.07 2.13 10.00
N ILE A 46 25.07 1.81 9.18
CA ILE A 46 23.65 1.81 9.56
C ILE A 46 23.16 0.38 9.60
N THR A 47 22.47 0.02 10.68
CA THR A 47 21.79 -1.28 10.83
C THR A 47 20.38 -1.09 11.35
N PHE A 48 19.50 -2.06 11.06
CA PHE A 48 18.12 -2.03 11.48
C PHE A 48 17.75 -3.32 12.21
N ASN A 49 16.92 -3.20 13.23
CA ASN A 49 16.25 -4.32 13.88
C ASN A 49 14.74 -4.09 13.72
N ILE A 50 14.09 -4.83 12.82
CA ILE A 50 12.68 -4.64 12.49
C ILE A 50 11.83 -5.70 13.20
N VAL A 51 10.80 -5.26 13.93
CA VAL A 51 9.86 -6.12 14.64
C VAL A 51 8.52 -6.12 13.90
N HIS A 52 8.11 -7.27 13.43
CA HIS A 52 6.88 -7.46 12.65
C HIS A 52 5.68 -7.87 13.51
N GLY A 53 4.49 -7.92 12.87
CA GLY A 53 3.26 -8.47 13.45
C GLY A 53 2.63 -7.61 14.53
N GLY A 54 2.96 -6.33 14.60
CA GLY A 54 2.40 -5.42 15.61
C GLY A 54 2.93 -5.65 17.03
N ALA A 55 3.99 -6.45 17.17
CA ALA A 55 4.50 -6.83 18.49
C ALA A 55 5.17 -5.67 19.24
N LEU A 56 5.71 -4.68 18.56
CA LEU A 56 6.30 -3.48 19.14
C LEU A 56 5.35 -2.30 19.15
N LEU A 57 4.59 -2.11 18.06
CA LEU A 57 3.59 -1.05 17.90
C LEU A 57 2.31 -1.65 17.31
N SER A 58 1.21 -1.52 18.01
CA SER A 58 -0.12 -1.82 17.44
C SER A 58 -0.51 -0.77 16.38
N LEU A 59 -1.56 -1.03 15.59
CA LEU A 59 -2.06 -0.04 14.64
C LEU A 59 -2.50 1.26 15.36
N GLY A 60 -3.12 1.16 16.52
CA GLY A 60 -3.59 2.33 17.30
C GLY A 60 -2.46 3.20 17.83
N ASP A 61 -1.32 2.59 18.20
CA ASP A 61 -0.16 3.30 18.77
C ASP A 61 0.87 3.70 17.71
N HIS A 62 0.62 3.36 16.44
CA HIS A 62 1.64 3.38 15.39
C HIS A 62 2.22 4.77 15.15
N LEU A 63 1.34 5.76 14.92
CA LEU A 63 1.79 7.13 14.63
C LEU A 63 2.47 7.78 15.83
N ASP A 64 1.94 7.60 17.02
CA ASP A 64 2.52 8.18 18.23
C ASP A 64 3.85 7.52 18.58
N GLY A 65 3.98 6.22 18.32
CA GLY A 65 5.22 5.48 18.53
C GLY A 65 6.36 5.95 17.63
N ILE A 66 6.10 6.15 16.33
CA ILE A 66 7.12 6.67 15.40
C ILE A 66 7.39 8.15 15.66
N ALA A 67 6.37 8.98 15.88
CA ALA A 67 6.50 10.40 16.16
C ALA A 67 7.31 10.66 17.44
N GLY A 68 7.08 9.85 18.48
CA GLY A 68 7.78 9.90 19.77
C GLY A 68 9.17 9.28 19.76
N GLY A 69 9.58 8.60 18.68
CA GLY A 69 10.89 7.96 18.55
C GLY A 69 11.02 6.65 19.33
N LEU A 70 9.91 5.96 19.61
CA LEU A 70 9.93 4.60 20.13
C LEU A 70 10.48 3.64 19.07
N VAL A 71 10.20 3.94 17.80
CA VAL A 71 10.83 3.34 16.63
C VAL A 71 11.38 4.43 15.71
N ASP A 72 12.40 4.09 14.94
CA ASP A 72 13.10 5.00 14.04
C ASP A 72 12.55 4.92 12.61
N VAL A 73 12.09 3.74 12.18
CA VAL A 73 11.60 3.47 10.83
C VAL A 73 10.40 2.54 10.86
N THR A 74 9.50 2.72 9.91
CA THR A 74 8.33 1.86 9.75
C THR A 74 7.88 1.79 8.29
N SER A 75 7.11 0.76 7.96
CA SER A 75 6.22 0.79 6.80
C SER A 75 4.77 0.75 7.26
N PHE A 76 3.94 1.62 6.69
CA PHE A 76 2.53 1.73 7.08
C PHE A 76 1.66 2.28 5.94
N TYR A 77 0.36 2.19 6.14
CA TYR A 77 -0.63 2.74 5.22
C TYR A 77 -1.20 4.05 5.76
N PRO A 78 -0.91 5.20 5.17
CA PRO A 78 -1.48 6.50 5.56
C PRO A 78 -3.01 6.49 5.58
N ILE A 79 -3.63 5.73 4.70
CA ILE A 79 -5.09 5.58 4.60
C ILE A 79 -5.77 5.07 5.88
N TYR A 80 -5.04 4.40 6.76
CA TYR A 80 -5.60 3.98 8.06
C TYR A 80 -5.76 5.13 9.05
N PHE A 81 -5.20 6.30 8.73
CA PHE A 81 -5.17 7.50 9.56
C PHE A 81 -5.74 8.71 8.79
N PRO A 82 -7.02 8.67 8.36
CA PRO A 82 -7.60 9.69 7.48
C PRO A 82 -7.72 11.08 8.13
N GLY A 83 -7.57 11.19 9.44
CA GLY A 83 -7.52 12.47 10.15
C GLY A 83 -6.17 13.17 10.02
N GLU A 84 -5.10 12.41 9.90
CA GLU A 84 -3.71 12.88 9.85
C GLU A 84 -3.16 12.97 8.43
N PHE A 85 -3.60 12.08 7.55
CA PHE A 85 -3.14 11.94 6.17
C PHE A 85 -4.30 12.14 5.20
N GLN A 86 -4.73 13.38 5.02
CA GLN A 86 -5.85 13.71 4.13
C GLN A 86 -5.40 13.74 2.67
N VAL A 87 -4.28 14.40 2.38
CA VAL A 87 -3.71 14.54 1.03
C VAL A 87 -3.15 13.21 0.56
N GLU A 88 -2.34 12.59 1.40
CA GLU A 88 -1.76 11.27 1.15
C GLU A 88 -2.85 10.20 1.00
N GLY A 89 -3.80 10.15 1.93
CA GLY A 89 -4.91 9.21 1.91
C GLY A 89 -5.87 9.38 0.73
N ALA A 90 -5.96 10.57 0.15
CA ALA A 90 -6.73 10.80 -1.06
C ALA A 90 -6.11 10.14 -2.29
N LEU A 91 -4.78 10.11 -2.40
CA LEU A 91 -4.08 9.51 -3.55
C LEU A 91 -3.80 8.03 -3.42
N THR A 92 -3.63 7.53 -2.20
CA THR A 92 -3.23 6.13 -1.98
C THR A 92 -4.31 5.10 -2.32
N ASN A 93 -5.53 5.54 -2.65
CA ASN A 93 -6.65 4.64 -2.99
C ASN A 93 -7.45 5.07 -4.20
N ILE A 94 -7.01 6.06 -4.94
CA ILE A 94 -7.76 6.53 -6.08
C ILE A 94 -6.97 6.25 -7.33
N ILE A 95 -7.24 5.09 -7.87
CA ILE A 95 -6.88 4.78 -9.23
C ILE A 95 -8.16 4.85 -10.02
N ASP A 96 -8.07 5.39 -11.21
CA ASP A 96 -9.14 5.34 -12.18
C ASP A 96 -9.30 3.89 -12.64
N ILE A 97 -10.00 3.10 -11.82
CA ILE A 97 -10.24 1.67 -12.05
C ILE A 97 -10.99 1.38 -13.34
N TRP A 98 -11.51 2.42 -13.97
CA TRP A 98 -12.30 2.35 -15.21
C TRP A 98 -11.50 2.73 -16.44
N SER A 99 -10.29 3.21 -16.28
CA SER A 99 -9.40 3.50 -17.41
C SER A 99 -8.98 2.20 -18.09
N GLU A 100 -9.09 2.15 -19.42
CA GLU A 100 -8.53 1.02 -20.21
C GLU A 100 -7.01 0.97 -20.10
N GLU A 101 -6.38 2.10 -19.81
CA GLU A 101 -4.95 2.28 -19.62
C GLU A 101 -4.68 2.92 -18.25
N ALA A 102 -3.88 2.26 -17.43
CA ALA A 102 -3.42 2.78 -16.15
C ALA A 102 -1.90 2.59 -16.04
N PRO A 103 -1.22 3.44 -15.25
CA PRO A 103 0.17 3.20 -14.91
C PRO A 103 0.33 1.85 -14.22
N ASP A 104 1.40 1.13 -14.54
CA ASP A 104 1.82 -0.03 -13.76
C ASP A 104 2.34 0.39 -12.38
N LEU A 105 2.77 -0.57 -11.57
CA LEU A 105 3.20 -0.30 -10.18
C LEU A 105 4.48 0.56 -10.12
N GLU A 106 5.35 0.47 -11.12
CA GLU A 106 6.51 1.36 -11.24
C GLU A 106 6.05 2.79 -11.52
N GLY A 107 5.12 2.97 -12.46
CA GLY A 107 4.52 4.26 -12.79
C GLY A 107 3.85 4.92 -11.59
N VAL A 108 3.07 4.16 -10.84
CA VAL A 108 2.43 4.67 -9.60
C VAL A 108 3.47 5.13 -8.58
N THR A 109 4.56 4.39 -8.40
CA THR A 109 5.65 4.75 -7.49
C THR A 109 6.31 6.07 -7.90
N HIS A 110 6.54 6.27 -9.21
CA HIS A 110 7.10 7.51 -9.74
C HIS A 110 6.13 8.69 -9.61
N ILE A 111 4.85 8.50 -9.96
CA ILE A 111 3.81 9.53 -9.83
C ILE A 111 3.72 10.01 -8.38
N HIS A 112 3.57 9.07 -7.44
CA HIS A 112 3.48 9.37 -6.02
C HIS A 112 4.68 10.17 -5.52
N SER A 113 5.89 9.70 -5.84
CA SER A 113 7.12 10.41 -5.46
C SER A 113 7.23 11.80 -6.06
N THR A 114 6.73 11.99 -7.29
CA THR A 114 6.75 13.29 -7.97
C THR A 114 5.78 14.26 -7.32
N LEU A 115 4.56 13.83 -7.03
CA LEU A 115 3.56 14.64 -6.33
C LEU A 115 4.06 15.07 -4.95
N HIS A 116 4.74 14.18 -4.22
CA HIS A 116 5.38 14.53 -2.95
C HIS A 116 6.44 15.63 -3.08
N LYS A 117 7.21 15.64 -4.17
CA LYS A 117 8.23 16.67 -4.44
C LYS A 117 7.61 18.00 -4.87
N GLU A 118 6.53 17.95 -5.64
CA GLU A 118 5.90 19.15 -6.25
C GLU A 118 4.92 19.84 -5.28
N PHE A 119 4.25 19.10 -4.40
CA PHE A 119 3.23 19.64 -3.49
C PHE A 119 3.65 19.51 -2.03
N PRO A 120 4.06 20.61 -1.38
CA PRO A 120 4.51 20.60 0.04
C PRO A 120 3.45 20.06 1.02
N ALA A 121 2.18 20.04 0.63
CA ALA A 121 1.09 19.52 1.45
C ALA A 121 1.30 18.06 1.84
N PHE A 122 1.90 17.24 0.97
CA PHE A 122 2.24 15.84 1.30
C PHE A 122 3.30 15.76 2.39
N ALA A 123 4.42 16.45 2.22
CA ALA A 123 5.52 16.46 3.20
C ALA A 123 5.03 16.95 4.56
N ALA A 124 4.20 18.00 4.58
CA ALA A 124 3.68 18.60 5.81
C ALA A 124 2.87 17.61 6.67
N GLU A 125 2.13 16.66 6.07
CA GLU A 125 1.40 15.63 6.84
C GLU A 125 2.34 14.71 7.62
N TYR A 126 3.48 14.34 7.04
CA TYR A 126 4.52 13.56 7.72
C TYR A 126 5.29 14.39 8.75
N GLU A 127 5.69 15.61 8.38
CA GLU A 127 6.44 16.50 9.26
C GLU A 127 5.67 16.87 10.52
N ASN A 128 4.34 17.07 10.43
CA ASN A 128 3.45 17.31 11.57
C ASN A 128 3.44 16.12 12.56
N ARG A 129 3.91 14.95 12.14
CA ARG A 129 4.07 13.72 12.94
C ARG A 129 5.54 13.36 13.16
N ASN A 130 6.45 14.32 13.02
CA ASN A 130 7.89 14.11 13.17
C ASN A 130 8.43 12.94 12.34
N MET A 131 7.87 12.77 11.14
CA MET A 131 8.24 11.74 10.16
C MET A 131 8.63 12.38 8.83
N GLN A 132 9.37 11.63 8.02
CA GLN A 132 9.51 11.89 6.60
C GLN A 132 9.26 10.61 5.81
N MET A 133 8.58 10.71 4.70
CA MET A 133 8.41 9.63 3.73
C MET A 133 9.72 9.43 2.97
N LEU A 134 10.16 8.18 2.85
CA LEU A 134 11.36 7.81 2.12
C LEU A 134 11.03 7.11 0.79
N LEU A 135 10.00 6.25 0.79
CA LEU A 135 9.73 5.37 -0.33
C LEU A 135 8.24 4.99 -0.35
N PRO A 136 7.50 5.21 -1.45
CA PRO A 136 6.17 4.65 -1.63
C PRO A 136 6.25 3.17 -1.99
N LEU A 137 5.31 2.38 -1.46
CA LEU A 137 5.20 0.94 -1.62
C LEU A 137 3.82 0.61 -2.23
N PRO A 138 3.66 0.59 -3.57
CA PRO A 138 2.39 0.25 -4.18
C PRO A 138 2.03 -1.21 -3.89
N ALA A 139 0.73 -1.48 -3.74
CA ALA A 139 0.20 -2.83 -3.60
C ALA A 139 0.05 -3.52 -4.95
N ASP A 140 0.02 -4.84 -4.96
CA ASP A 140 -0.55 -5.62 -6.05
C ASP A 140 -2.06 -5.32 -6.20
N PRO A 141 -2.66 -5.61 -7.38
CA PRO A 141 -4.08 -5.35 -7.61
C PRO A 141 -4.99 -6.07 -6.62
N TYR A 142 -6.10 -5.42 -6.26
CA TYR A 142 -7.03 -5.93 -5.27
C TYR A 142 -7.99 -6.99 -5.83
N VAL A 143 -8.30 -7.96 -5.01
CA VAL A 143 -9.31 -9.01 -5.26
C VAL A 143 -10.26 -9.11 -4.07
N ILE A 144 -11.43 -9.70 -4.29
CA ILE A 144 -12.42 -9.97 -3.25
C ILE A 144 -12.26 -11.43 -2.82
N ALA A 145 -12.07 -11.68 -1.51
CA ALA A 145 -12.09 -13.02 -0.96
C ALA A 145 -13.29 -13.16 -0.01
N CYS A 146 -14.10 -14.21 -0.20
CA CYS A 146 -15.34 -14.42 0.52
C CYS A 146 -15.42 -15.82 1.15
N LYS A 147 -16.24 -15.93 2.20
CA LYS A 147 -16.55 -17.19 2.89
C LYS A 147 -17.35 -18.18 2.01
N THR A 148 -18.13 -17.65 1.09
CA THR A 148 -18.95 -18.41 0.13
C THR A 148 -18.68 -17.93 -1.28
N GLU A 149 -18.81 -18.82 -2.24
CA GLU A 149 -18.49 -18.56 -3.65
C GLU A 149 -19.26 -17.33 -4.19
N VAL A 150 -18.57 -16.55 -5.03
CA VAL A 150 -19.08 -15.40 -5.77
C VAL A 150 -18.75 -15.62 -7.24
N LYS A 151 -19.74 -15.50 -8.13
CA LYS A 151 -19.61 -15.69 -9.58
C LYS A 151 -19.99 -14.46 -10.39
N SER A 152 -20.73 -13.53 -9.78
CA SER A 152 -21.24 -12.33 -10.42
C SER A 152 -21.34 -11.19 -9.43
N LEU A 153 -21.55 -9.98 -9.93
CA LEU A 153 -21.81 -8.79 -9.11
C LEU A 153 -23.07 -8.99 -8.23
N ALA A 154 -24.08 -9.67 -8.75
CA ALA A 154 -25.31 -9.96 -8.00
C ALA A 154 -25.10 -10.81 -6.76
N ASP A 155 -24.10 -11.72 -6.77
CA ASP A 155 -23.78 -12.55 -5.62
C ASP A 155 -23.14 -11.77 -4.46
N LEU A 156 -22.67 -10.55 -4.70
CA LEU A 156 -22.12 -9.65 -3.67
C LEU A 156 -23.22 -8.90 -2.92
N GLU A 157 -24.40 -8.75 -3.49
CA GLU A 157 -25.44 -7.90 -2.94
C GLU A 157 -25.82 -8.27 -1.51
N GLY A 158 -25.78 -7.27 -0.60
CA GLY A 158 -26.10 -7.41 0.81
C GLY A 158 -25.05 -8.15 1.65
N ARG A 159 -23.93 -8.59 1.08
CA ARG A 159 -22.84 -9.18 1.88
C ARG A 159 -22.10 -8.10 2.67
N LYS A 160 -21.70 -8.44 3.88
CA LYS A 160 -20.85 -7.57 4.70
C LYS A 160 -19.41 -7.70 4.25
N MET A 161 -18.81 -6.58 3.87
CA MET A 161 -17.43 -6.56 3.38
C MET A 161 -16.55 -5.66 4.24
N ARG A 162 -15.40 -6.18 4.64
CA ARG A 162 -14.41 -5.36 5.33
C ARG A 162 -14.00 -4.18 4.48
N THR A 163 -14.01 -2.99 5.10
CA THR A 163 -13.54 -1.75 4.50
C THR A 163 -12.57 -1.00 5.40
N PHE A 164 -11.95 0.03 4.85
CA PHE A 164 -11.04 0.96 5.54
C PHE A 164 -10.89 2.25 4.72
N GLY A 165 -10.30 3.27 5.33
CA GLY A 165 -10.08 4.54 4.66
C GLY A 165 -11.36 5.29 4.32
N ARG A 166 -11.24 6.33 3.48
CA ARG A 166 -12.33 7.23 3.16
C ARG A 166 -13.13 6.81 1.93
N TYR A 167 -12.46 6.35 0.88
CA TYR A 167 -13.08 6.12 -0.44
C TYR A 167 -13.45 4.67 -0.70
N PHE A 168 -12.79 3.71 -0.05
CA PHE A 168 -13.14 2.30 -0.18
C PHE A 168 -14.59 1.97 0.20
N PRO A 169 -15.15 2.52 1.29
CA PRO A 169 -16.56 2.31 1.60
C PRO A 169 -17.49 2.75 0.47
N ILE A 170 -17.19 3.89 -0.17
CA ILE A 170 -17.97 4.41 -1.30
C ILE A 170 -17.91 3.45 -2.47
N LEU A 171 -16.68 3.05 -2.87
CA LEU A 171 -16.47 2.09 -3.95
C LEU A 171 -17.21 0.77 -3.71
N GLN A 172 -17.14 0.25 -2.49
CA GLN A 172 -17.75 -1.02 -2.11
C GLN A 172 -19.27 -0.95 -2.07
N GLN A 173 -19.88 0.14 -1.61
CA GLN A 173 -21.33 0.33 -1.68
C GLN A 173 -21.87 0.19 -3.10
N HIS A 174 -21.12 0.62 -4.10
CA HIS A 174 -21.49 0.49 -5.51
C HIS A 174 -21.30 -0.92 -6.09
N LEU A 175 -20.61 -1.81 -5.35
CA LEU A 175 -20.64 -3.26 -5.58
C LEU A 175 -21.93 -3.94 -5.05
N GLY A 176 -22.77 -3.21 -4.30
CA GLY A 176 -23.96 -3.74 -3.64
C GLY A 176 -23.71 -4.37 -2.27
N VAL A 177 -22.49 -4.27 -1.72
CA VAL A 177 -22.15 -4.82 -0.40
C VAL A 177 -22.41 -3.81 0.73
N GLU A 178 -22.49 -4.31 1.97
CA GLU A 178 -22.50 -3.51 3.20
C GLU A 178 -21.06 -3.34 3.71
N PRO A 179 -20.41 -2.18 3.54
CA PRO A 179 -19.04 -1.98 4.01
C PRO A 179 -18.99 -1.86 5.53
N LEU A 180 -18.08 -2.60 6.16
CA LEU A 180 -17.86 -2.58 7.60
C LEU A 180 -16.40 -2.27 7.90
N THR A 181 -16.14 -1.19 8.62
CA THR A 181 -14.76 -0.82 8.97
C THR A 181 -14.20 -1.80 10.00
N VAL A 182 -13.14 -2.51 9.60
CA VAL A 182 -12.42 -3.46 10.45
C VAL A 182 -10.91 -3.23 10.29
N PRO A 183 -10.15 -3.05 11.37
CA PRO A 183 -8.70 -2.95 11.32
C PRO A 183 -8.06 -4.15 10.62
N GLY A 184 -6.97 -3.90 9.88
CA GLY A 184 -6.29 -4.96 9.12
C GLY A 184 -5.93 -6.19 9.96
N PRO A 185 -5.28 -6.04 11.13
CA PRO A 185 -4.92 -7.17 11.99
C PRO A 185 -6.13 -7.98 12.54
N GLU A 186 -7.33 -7.40 12.54
CA GLU A 186 -8.56 -8.04 13.04
C GLU A 186 -9.34 -8.79 11.95
N ALA A 187 -8.92 -8.71 10.67
CA ALA A 187 -9.67 -9.21 9.53
C ALA A 187 -9.91 -10.73 9.59
N TYR A 188 -8.91 -11.52 10.02
CA TYR A 188 -9.08 -12.97 10.18
C TYR A 188 -10.21 -13.29 11.17
N GLN A 189 -10.18 -12.67 12.33
CA GLN A 189 -11.20 -12.89 13.36
C GLN A 189 -12.60 -12.42 12.91
N ALA A 190 -12.68 -11.30 12.19
CA ALA A 190 -13.92 -10.79 11.66
C ALA A 190 -14.56 -11.75 10.63
N LEU A 191 -13.75 -12.36 9.75
CA LEU A 191 -14.20 -13.41 8.83
C LEU A 191 -14.58 -14.70 9.58
N ALA A 192 -13.74 -15.17 10.49
CA ALA A 192 -13.95 -16.42 11.22
C ALA A 192 -15.26 -16.38 12.05
N THR A 193 -15.57 -15.26 12.68
CA THR A 193 -16.79 -15.07 13.48
C THR A 193 -18.03 -14.71 12.65
N GLY A 194 -17.87 -14.36 11.37
CA GLY A 194 -18.98 -13.91 10.51
C GLY A 194 -19.40 -12.45 10.76
N LEU A 195 -18.53 -11.64 11.37
CA LEU A 195 -18.74 -10.20 11.44
C LEU A 195 -18.75 -9.60 10.02
N VAL A 196 -17.87 -10.11 9.14
CA VAL A 196 -17.88 -9.85 7.71
C VAL A 196 -17.90 -11.16 6.92
N ASP A 197 -18.41 -11.10 5.70
CA ASP A 197 -18.50 -12.22 4.77
C ASP A 197 -17.34 -12.23 3.79
N CYS A 198 -16.83 -11.04 3.46
CA CYS A 198 -15.79 -10.82 2.46
C CYS A 198 -14.77 -9.79 2.91
N VAL A 199 -13.60 -9.86 2.30
CA VAL A 199 -12.58 -8.80 2.31
C VAL A 199 -12.24 -8.40 0.89
N TYR A 200 -11.88 -7.14 0.68
CA TYR A 200 -11.37 -6.60 -0.57
C TYR A 200 -9.95 -6.10 -0.32
N SER A 201 -8.97 -6.81 -0.83
CA SER A 201 -7.54 -6.55 -0.59
C SER A 201 -6.68 -7.25 -1.63
N THR A 202 -5.35 -7.14 -1.46
CA THR A 202 -4.40 -7.81 -2.35
C THR A 202 -4.36 -9.31 -2.10
N PRO A 203 -4.10 -10.15 -3.11
CA PRO A 203 -3.88 -11.58 -2.93
C PRO A 203 -2.77 -11.89 -1.92
N ASP A 204 -1.67 -11.14 -1.95
CA ASP A 204 -0.55 -11.30 -1.02
C ASP A 204 -0.97 -11.04 0.43
N TRP A 205 -1.72 -9.96 0.70
CA TRP A 205 -2.21 -9.68 2.04
C TRP A 205 -3.19 -10.75 2.54
N ILE A 206 -4.09 -11.23 1.66
CA ILE A 206 -5.03 -12.31 1.99
C ILE A 206 -4.27 -13.57 2.37
N TYR A 207 -3.24 -13.93 1.61
CA TYR A 207 -2.44 -15.12 1.86
C TYR A 207 -1.57 -14.99 3.12
N SER A 208 -0.81 -13.90 3.24
CA SER A 208 0.13 -13.66 4.34
C SER A 208 -0.55 -13.55 5.71
N ASN A 209 -1.82 -13.12 5.75
CA ASN A 209 -2.63 -13.07 6.96
C ASN A 209 -3.55 -14.29 7.12
N SER A 210 -3.32 -15.37 6.36
CA SER A 210 -4.08 -16.64 6.42
C SER A 210 -5.59 -16.52 6.19
N LEU A 211 -6.06 -15.44 5.56
CA LEU A 211 -7.49 -15.19 5.37
C LEU A 211 -8.14 -16.23 4.45
N HIS A 212 -7.35 -16.84 3.56
CA HIS A 212 -7.78 -17.92 2.68
C HIS A 212 -8.27 -19.19 3.43
N GLU A 213 -7.91 -19.36 4.69
CA GLU A 213 -8.41 -20.47 5.53
C GLU A 213 -9.90 -20.30 5.88
N VAL A 214 -10.37 -19.05 5.97
CA VAL A 214 -11.73 -18.68 6.39
C VAL A 214 -12.53 -18.00 5.28
N ALA A 215 -11.91 -17.58 4.20
CA ALA A 215 -12.51 -16.97 3.02
C ALA A 215 -11.79 -17.46 1.74
N PRO A 216 -11.97 -18.74 1.35
CA PRO A 216 -11.21 -19.36 0.27
C PRO A 216 -11.69 -19.00 -1.14
N HIS A 217 -12.82 -18.33 -1.28
CA HIS A 217 -13.43 -18.06 -2.57
C HIS A 217 -13.00 -16.69 -3.08
N VAL A 218 -12.16 -16.68 -4.12
CA VAL A 218 -11.63 -15.44 -4.71
C VAL A 218 -12.50 -15.03 -5.91
N PHE A 219 -12.95 -13.78 -5.89
CA PHE A 219 -13.60 -13.12 -7.00
C PHE A 219 -12.76 -11.92 -7.45
N ILE A 220 -12.34 -11.95 -8.71
CA ILE A 220 -11.46 -10.93 -9.29
C ILE A 220 -12.33 -9.90 -9.99
N PRO A 221 -12.32 -8.62 -9.57
CA PRO A 221 -13.15 -7.59 -10.16
C PRO A 221 -12.57 -7.07 -11.49
N ALA A 222 -12.29 -7.98 -12.38
CA ALA A 222 -11.81 -7.76 -13.75
C ALA A 222 -12.21 -8.96 -14.61
N PRO A 223 -12.36 -8.80 -15.95
CA PRO A 223 -12.50 -9.90 -16.88
C PRO A 223 -11.30 -10.86 -16.82
N GLU A 224 -11.52 -12.12 -17.22
CA GLU A 224 -10.46 -13.11 -17.30
C GLU A 224 -9.30 -12.60 -18.19
N ARG A 225 -8.07 -12.76 -17.70
CA ARG A 225 -6.81 -12.27 -18.31
C ARG A 225 -6.58 -10.75 -18.21
N ALA A 226 -7.48 -9.99 -17.55
CA ALA A 226 -7.23 -8.63 -17.17
C ALA A 226 -6.83 -8.56 -15.68
N ARG A 227 -6.12 -7.49 -15.30
CA ARG A 227 -5.83 -7.21 -13.90
C ARG A 227 -6.75 -6.10 -13.39
N PRO A 228 -7.25 -6.19 -12.16
CA PRO A 228 -7.89 -5.04 -11.52
C PRO A 228 -6.91 -3.88 -11.43
N GLN A 229 -7.42 -2.66 -11.55
CA GLN A 229 -6.57 -1.45 -11.52
C GLN A 229 -6.64 -0.73 -10.17
N LEU A 230 -7.24 -1.35 -9.16
CA LEU A 230 -7.31 -0.80 -7.81
C LEU A 230 -6.19 -1.38 -6.94
N PHE A 231 -5.40 -0.51 -6.38
CA PHE A 231 -4.35 -0.84 -5.41
C PHE A 231 -4.15 0.30 -4.40
N ALA A 232 -3.64 -0.02 -3.22
CA ALA A 232 -3.26 0.97 -2.22
C ALA A 232 -1.75 1.13 -2.18
N THR A 233 -1.30 2.34 -1.83
CA THR A 233 0.10 2.61 -1.60
C THR A 233 0.36 2.70 -0.10
N ALA A 234 1.30 1.91 0.39
CA ALA A 234 1.93 2.08 1.69
C ALA A 234 3.21 2.92 1.53
N VAL A 235 3.85 3.25 2.61
CA VAL A 235 5.10 4.02 2.58
C VAL A 235 6.12 3.45 3.56
N VAL A 236 7.41 3.60 3.26
CA VAL A 236 8.47 3.58 4.27
C VAL A 236 8.65 5.00 4.76
N ALA A 237 8.55 5.20 6.07
CA ALA A 237 8.77 6.47 6.72
C ALA A 237 9.77 6.34 7.89
N MET A 238 10.55 7.39 8.11
CA MET A 238 11.53 7.46 9.18
C MET A 238 11.23 8.64 10.10
N ASN A 239 11.48 8.46 11.40
CA ASN A 239 11.42 9.57 12.36
C ASN A 239 12.45 10.63 11.99
N VAL A 240 12.03 11.90 11.92
CA VAL A 240 12.89 13.03 11.49
C VAL A 240 14.09 13.21 12.42
N ASN A 241 13.90 13.05 13.73
CA ASN A 241 15.02 13.19 14.67
C ASN A 241 16.06 12.08 14.48
N SER A 242 15.62 10.85 14.17
CA SER A 242 16.51 9.73 13.89
C SER A 242 17.26 9.92 12.58
N PHE A 243 16.58 10.36 11.53
CA PHE A 243 17.22 10.72 10.28
C PHE A 243 18.26 11.86 10.45
N ASN A 244 17.91 12.89 11.23
CA ASN A 244 18.79 14.03 11.45
C ASN A 244 20.05 13.74 12.28
N LYS A 245 20.07 12.62 13.03
CA LYS A 245 21.29 12.13 13.70
C LYS A 245 22.37 11.64 12.71
N LEU A 246 21.97 11.25 11.51
CA LEU A 246 22.88 10.76 10.50
C LEU A 246 23.75 11.92 9.97
N PRO A 247 25.06 11.71 9.74
CA PRO A 247 25.88 12.63 8.98
C PRO A 247 25.42 12.65 7.50
N ASP A 248 25.80 13.70 6.78
CA ASP A 248 25.26 13.98 5.44
C ASP A 248 25.55 12.85 4.43
N ASP A 249 26.70 12.19 4.53
CA ASP A 249 27.05 11.04 3.70
C ASP A 249 26.07 9.85 3.91
N LEU A 250 25.68 9.58 5.14
CA LEU A 250 24.74 8.52 5.46
C LEU A 250 23.28 8.91 5.14
N LYS A 251 22.91 10.18 5.31
CA LYS A 251 21.60 10.68 4.84
C LYS A 251 21.45 10.48 3.34
N GLN A 252 22.49 10.82 2.58
CA GLN A 252 22.48 10.66 1.13
C GLN A 252 22.32 9.19 0.74
N ILE A 253 23.02 8.26 1.42
CA ILE A 253 22.87 6.82 1.18
C ILE A 253 21.41 6.37 1.40
N VAL A 254 20.77 6.80 2.48
CA VAL A 254 19.35 6.48 2.75
C VAL A 254 18.45 6.96 1.62
N LEU A 255 18.65 8.18 1.14
CA LEU A 255 17.86 8.78 0.06
C LEU A 255 18.13 8.08 -1.30
N ASP A 256 19.40 7.82 -1.63
CA ASP A 256 19.79 7.16 -2.89
C ASP A 256 19.22 5.74 -2.96
N VAL A 257 19.36 4.96 -1.89
CA VAL A 257 18.76 3.62 -1.81
C VAL A 257 17.24 3.67 -1.96
N SER A 258 16.59 4.64 -1.34
CA SER A 258 15.13 4.81 -1.47
C SER A 258 14.72 5.16 -2.90
N GLU A 259 15.51 5.97 -3.60
CA GLU A 259 15.27 6.29 -5.02
C GLU A 259 15.47 5.06 -5.92
N ASP A 260 16.58 4.33 -5.75
CA ASP A 260 16.93 3.15 -6.55
C ASP A 260 15.93 1.98 -6.36
N MET A 261 15.29 1.91 -5.19
CA MET A 261 14.31 0.86 -4.92
C MET A 261 12.98 1.00 -5.67
N LYS A 262 12.65 2.15 -6.23
CA LYS A 262 11.38 2.36 -6.92
C LYS A 262 11.18 1.39 -8.09
N GLY A 263 12.18 1.24 -8.94
CA GLY A 263 12.13 0.27 -10.04
C GLY A 263 12.12 -1.18 -9.56
N TYR A 264 12.89 -1.49 -8.50
CA TYR A 264 12.86 -2.83 -7.91
C TYR A 264 11.48 -3.20 -7.38
N ILE A 265 10.82 -2.31 -6.64
CA ILE A 265 9.50 -2.54 -6.06
C ILE A 265 8.46 -2.78 -7.14
N GLY A 266 8.40 -1.94 -8.17
CA GLY A 266 7.48 -2.12 -9.30
C GLY A 266 7.59 -3.53 -9.88
N GLN A 267 8.82 -3.95 -10.24
CA GLN A 267 9.08 -5.26 -10.82
C GLN A 267 8.83 -6.43 -9.86
N SER A 268 9.10 -6.27 -8.56
CA SER A 268 8.87 -7.31 -7.56
C SER A 268 7.38 -7.54 -7.32
N MET A 269 6.62 -6.47 -7.19
CA MET A 269 5.19 -6.51 -6.90
C MET A 269 4.37 -7.05 -8.07
N GLU A 270 4.80 -6.83 -9.34
CA GLU A 270 4.17 -7.46 -10.50
C GLU A 270 4.17 -9.00 -10.42
N LYS A 271 5.22 -9.60 -9.87
CA LYS A 271 5.34 -11.07 -9.70
C LYS A 271 4.56 -11.58 -8.50
N VAL A 272 4.36 -10.73 -7.49
CA VAL A 272 3.69 -11.09 -6.24
C VAL A 272 2.24 -11.44 -6.49
N TYR A 273 1.55 -10.66 -7.33
CA TYR A 273 0.14 -10.87 -7.65
C TYR A 273 -0.16 -12.30 -8.15
N ASP A 274 0.55 -12.75 -9.20
CA ASP A 274 0.32 -14.06 -9.79
C ASP A 274 0.68 -15.19 -8.81
N THR A 275 1.80 -15.06 -8.09
CA THR A 275 2.24 -16.04 -7.11
C THR A 275 1.25 -16.17 -5.95
N ALA A 276 0.74 -15.05 -5.45
CA ALA A 276 -0.22 -15.04 -4.37
C ALA A 276 -1.58 -15.61 -4.80
N LEU A 277 -2.08 -15.26 -5.99
CA LEU A 277 -3.29 -15.85 -6.55
C LEU A 277 -3.18 -17.36 -6.70
N ASP A 278 -2.03 -17.86 -7.16
CA ASP A 278 -1.79 -19.30 -7.28
C ASP A 278 -1.78 -20.00 -5.92
N ASN A 279 -1.21 -19.36 -4.91
CA ASN A 279 -1.22 -19.87 -3.55
C ASN A 279 -2.64 -19.90 -2.95
N LEU A 280 -3.43 -18.84 -3.14
CA LEU A 280 -4.83 -18.81 -2.72
C LEU A 280 -5.65 -19.94 -3.37
N SER A 281 -5.38 -20.26 -4.63
CA SER A 281 -6.09 -21.31 -5.37
C SER A 281 -5.79 -22.73 -4.89
N LYS A 282 -4.74 -22.92 -4.08
CA LYS A 282 -4.37 -24.22 -3.47
C LYS A 282 -5.10 -24.50 -2.16
N ALA A 283 -5.80 -23.50 -1.59
CA ALA A 283 -6.57 -23.67 -0.37
C ALA A 283 -7.70 -24.69 -0.58
N ASN A 284 -8.03 -25.45 0.46
CA ASN A 284 -9.07 -26.48 0.38
C ASN A 284 -10.44 -25.84 0.09
N GLY A 285 -11.10 -26.30 -0.97
CA GLY A 285 -12.39 -25.77 -1.40
C GLY A 285 -12.33 -24.41 -2.10
N ALA A 286 -11.12 -23.90 -2.40
CA ALA A 286 -10.93 -22.61 -3.07
C ALA A 286 -11.60 -22.59 -4.47
N THR A 287 -12.17 -21.44 -4.79
CA THR A 287 -12.63 -21.12 -6.16
C THR A 287 -12.02 -19.80 -6.60
N ARG A 288 -11.82 -19.65 -7.92
CA ARG A 288 -11.39 -18.41 -8.55
C ARG A 288 -12.37 -18.08 -9.66
N ASN A 289 -13.08 -16.99 -9.52
CA ASN A 289 -14.01 -16.47 -10.51
C ASN A 289 -13.63 -15.04 -10.90
N TYR A 290 -14.06 -14.63 -12.08
CA TYR A 290 -13.77 -13.32 -12.65
C TYR A 290 -15.07 -12.55 -12.87
N MET A 291 -15.03 -11.24 -12.66
CA MET A 291 -16.14 -10.36 -13.00
C MET A 291 -16.29 -10.32 -14.52
N SER A 292 -17.54 -10.44 -15.00
CA SER A 292 -17.82 -10.26 -16.42
C SER A 292 -17.60 -8.81 -16.85
N ALA A 293 -17.37 -8.60 -18.15
CA ALA A 293 -17.27 -7.23 -18.68
C ALA A 293 -18.57 -6.44 -18.47
N GLU A 294 -19.74 -7.12 -18.51
CA GLU A 294 -21.05 -6.50 -18.23
C GLU A 294 -21.18 -6.08 -16.77
N ASP A 295 -20.80 -6.94 -15.83
CA ASP A 295 -20.79 -6.62 -14.40
C ASP A 295 -19.83 -5.46 -14.09
N LEU A 296 -18.63 -5.47 -14.71
CA LEU A 296 -17.65 -4.40 -14.56
C LEU A 296 -18.20 -3.06 -15.07
N ALA A 297 -18.85 -3.06 -16.24
CA ALA A 297 -19.49 -1.86 -16.80
C ALA A 297 -20.63 -1.36 -15.89
N THR A 298 -21.43 -2.28 -15.36
CA THR A 298 -22.51 -1.96 -14.41
C THR A 298 -21.96 -1.32 -13.12
N TRP A 299 -20.88 -1.86 -12.59
CA TRP A 299 -20.22 -1.29 -11.42
C TRP A 299 -19.64 0.10 -11.72
N ALA A 300 -18.95 0.24 -12.86
CA ALA A 300 -18.40 1.51 -13.33
C ALA A 300 -19.47 2.60 -13.47
N GLU A 301 -20.61 2.28 -14.10
CA GLU A 301 -21.72 3.22 -14.26
C GLU A 301 -22.32 3.71 -12.93
N ARG A 302 -22.34 2.84 -11.92
CA ARG A 302 -22.87 3.16 -10.59
C ARG A 302 -21.90 3.96 -9.73
N THR A 303 -20.59 3.80 -9.94
CA THR A 303 -19.55 4.38 -9.07
C THR A 303 -19.24 5.81 -9.48
N PRO A 304 -19.28 6.78 -8.55
CA PRO A 304 -18.87 8.16 -8.84
C PRO A 304 -17.39 8.21 -9.22
N ASN A 305 -16.98 9.26 -9.94
CA ASN A 305 -15.57 9.50 -10.17
C ASN A 305 -14.89 9.87 -8.84
N LEU A 306 -14.16 8.93 -8.28
CA LEU A 306 -13.52 9.09 -6.97
C LEU A 306 -12.34 10.08 -7.00
N LEU A 307 -11.69 10.27 -8.15
CA LEU A 307 -10.66 11.31 -8.30
C LEU A 307 -11.27 12.72 -8.21
N ASP A 308 -12.41 12.95 -8.87
CA ASP A 308 -13.10 14.22 -8.77
C ASP A 308 -13.63 14.45 -7.34
N GLN A 309 -14.12 13.39 -6.69
CA GLN A 309 -14.53 13.46 -5.29
C GLN A 309 -13.36 13.83 -4.38
N ALA A 310 -12.18 13.25 -4.59
CA ALA A 310 -10.98 13.56 -3.81
C ALA A 310 -10.51 15.00 -4.05
N ALA A 311 -10.54 15.48 -5.30
CA ALA A 311 -10.22 16.87 -5.61
C ALA A 311 -11.12 17.83 -4.82
N ALA A 312 -12.45 17.59 -4.86
CA ALA A 312 -13.44 18.40 -4.14
C ALA A 312 -13.23 18.35 -2.61
N ASP A 313 -12.99 17.15 -2.06
CA ASP A 313 -12.79 16.94 -0.63
C ASP A 313 -11.52 17.65 -0.12
N LEU A 314 -10.41 17.54 -0.85
CA LEU A 314 -9.16 18.22 -0.54
C LEU A 314 -9.31 19.74 -0.63
N THR A 315 -9.97 20.24 -1.68
CA THR A 315 -10.24 21.67 -1.83
C THR A 315 -11.10 22.21 -0.69
N ALA A 316 -12.13 21.46 -0.30
CA ALA A 316 -12.96 21.82 0.85
C ALA A 316 -12.19 21.81 2.18
N ALA A 317 -11.15 20.98 2.30
CA ALA A 317 -10.26 20.93 3.45
C ALA A 317 -9.14 22.01 3.42
N GLY A 318 -9.07 22.82 2.36
CA GLY A 318 -8.09 23.92 2.23
C GLY A 318 -6.78 23.52 1.55
N TYR A 319 -6.71 22.35 0.93
CA TYR A 319 -5.57 21.91 0.12
C TYR A 319 -5.78 22.27 -1.37
N PRO A 320 -4.75 22.28 -2.20
CA PRO A 320 -4.87 22.50 -3.65
C PRO A 320 -5.36 21.22 -4.37
N GLY A 321 -6.56 20.73 -4.00
CA GLY A 321 -7.08 19.45 -4.44
C GLY A 321 -7.21 19.31 -5.95
N ASP A 322 -7.76 20.33 -6.61
CA ASP A 322 -7.92 20.35 -8.07
C ASP A 322 -6.56 20.29 -8.79
N GLU A 323 -5.54 21.02 -8.27
CA GLU A 323 -4.20 21.05 -8.85
C GLU A 323 -3.49 19.69 -8.68
N ILE A 324 -3.60 19.08 -7.50
CA ILE A 324 -3.01 17.76 -7.20
C ILE A 324 -3.60 16.70 -8.12
N ILE A 325 -4.92 16.64 -8.25
CA ILE A 325 -5.58 15.62 -9.07
C ILE A 325 -5.36 15.87 -10.58
N ALA A 326 -5.34 17.14 -11.02
CA ALA A 326 -4.98 17.48 -12.40
C ALA A 326 -3.55 17.02 -12.72
N ARG A 327 -2.61 17.27 -11.80
CA ARG A 327 -1.21 16.86 -11.99
C ARG A 327 -1.04 15.34 -11.96
N TYR A 328 -1.77 14.64 -11.09
CA TYR A 328 -1.83 13.17 -11.10
C TYR A 328 -2.22 12.65 -12.48
N ARG A 329 -3.31 13.16 -13.08
CA ARG A 329 -3.80 12.75 -14.39
C ARG A 329 -2.79 13.05 -15.50
N GLU A 330 -2.14 14.20 -15.46
CA GLU A 330 -1.07 14.57 -16.41
C GLU A 330 0.11 13.60 -16.35
N LEU A 331 0.61 13.30 -15.14
CA LEU A 331 1.72 12.37 -14.95
C LEU A 331 1.35 10.95 -15.37
N ALA A 332 0.12 10.49 -15.06
CA ALA A 332 -0.37 9.19 -15.47
C ALA A 332 -0.44 9.06 -17.01
N ALA A 333 -1.00 10.06 -17.67
CA ALA A 333 -1.06 10.10 -19.14
C ALA A 333 0.34 10.12 -19.78
N ALA A 334 1.25 10.93 -19.24
CA ALA A 334 2.63 11.00 -19.75
C ALA A 334 3.40 9.69 -19.54
N TYR A 335 3.17 9.00 -18.42
CA TYR A 335 3.76 7.67 -18.17
C TYR A 335 3.26 6.63 -19.16
N ILE A 336 1.95 6.55 -19.36
CA ILE A 336 1.31 5.62 -20.30
C ILE A 336 1.79 5.87 -21.73
N ALA A 337 1.95 7.14 -22.13
CA ALA A 337 2.51 7.51 -23.43
C ALA A 337 4.02 7.22 -23.58
N GLY A 338 4.71 6.83 -22.51
CA GLY A 338 6.17 6.64 -22.50
C GLY A 338 6.99 7.93 -22.58
N GLU A 339 6.37 9.07 -22.25
CA GLU A 339 6.98 10.40 -22.28
C GLU A 339 7.63 10.75 -20.95
N TRP A 340 7.26 10.06 -19.85
CA TRP A 340 7.75 10.30 -18.50
C TRP A 340 7.71 9.00 -17.66
N PRO A 341 8.65 8.78 -16.68
CA PRO A 341 9.88 9.58 -16.50
C PRO A 341 10.78 9.46 -17.73
N ALA A 342 11.55 10.52 -18.00
CA ALA A 342 12.54 10.45 -19.07
C ALA A 342 13.48 9.27 -18.79
N LYS A 343 13.54 8.31 -19.70
CA LYS A 343 14.47 7.17 -19.59
C LYS A 343 15.88 7.76 -19.49
N GLN A 344 16.50 7.62 -18.32
CA GLN A 344 17.89 7.97 -18.09
C GLN A 344 18.83 7.00 -18.83
#